data_9bd5e86de5eafb34c6c313169c686f67
#
_entry.id   9bd5e86de5eafb34c6c313169c686f67
#
_cell.length_a   1.000
_cell.length_b   1.000
_cell.length_c   1.000
_cell.angle_alpha   90.00
_cell.angle_beta   90.00
_cell.angle_gamma   90.00
#
_symmetry.space_group_name_H-M   'P 1'
#
loop_
_entity.id
_entity.type
_entity.pdbx_description
1 polymer ?
#
loop_
_entity_poly.entity_id
_entity_poly.type
_entity_poly.pdbx_seq_one_letter_code
_entity_poly.pdbx_strand_id
1 'polypeptide(L)'
;MKLMKLFGCAALACMMTGCISFSRERTEITITEPSGEMIATTCVRAPGKIVVDGKMDEAWKAVPAVTHFHCPPNYEEPISKTEGRIAWDDNYLYVLLVAQDLDLMAYTDFHDGPTYKDDVLEFFFAPGPGPKTLEYINFEINAMGTVYDAYHPDRTKGLNGEEACKWECEGLKSAVTRKGTLNEPLDKDEGWTLEIAVPWKAIPWMKGRQCPADGEEWSFHFARYDYSKYLPEGKEELSSSAPLPKVFFHDVDHFAPLYFKK
;
A
#
# COMPACT_ATOMS: atom_id res chain seq x y z
N MET A 1 0.67 -38.06 6.86
CA MET A 1 0.84 -39.39 7.47
C MET A 1 1.77 -40.19 6.58
N LYS A 2 3.05 -40.31 6.95
CA LYS A 2 4.01 -41.38 6.80
C LYS A 2 5.41 -40.84 7.06
N LEU A 3 5.91 -41.18 8.23
CA LEU A 3 7.31 -41.01 8.64
C LEU A 3 8.19 -41.93 7.78
N MET A 4 9.27 -41.42 7.22
CA MET A 4 10.35 -42.22 6.70
C MET A 4 11.54 -42.13 7.65
N LYS A 5 11.82 -43.23 8.35
CA LYS A 5 13.05 -43.46 9.11
C LYS A 5 14.13 -43.98 8.16
N LEU A 6 15.27 -43.32 8.09
CA LEU A 6 16.49 -43.88 7.50
C LEU A 6 17.39 -44.34 8.65
N PHE A 7 17.64 -45.65 8.66
CA PHE A 7 18.71 -46.33 9.42
C PHE A 7 19.99 -46.34 8.59
N GLY A 8 21.08 -45.94 9.15
CA GLY A 8 22.42 -46.08 8.58
C GLY A 8 23.37 -46.75 9.58
N CYS A 9 24.02 -47.77 9.12
CA CYS A 9 24.83 -48.75 9.82
C CYS A 9 26.03 -48.20 10.59
N ALA A 10 26.32 -48.93 11.67
CA ALA A 10 27.50 -48.82 12.51
C ALA A 10 28.71 -49.47 11.87
N ALA A 11 29.89 -48.91 12.05
CA ALA A 11 31.18 -49.59 12.01
C ALA A 11 31.95 -49.32 13.29
N LEU A 12 32.33 -50.40 13.92
CA LEU A 12 33.00 -50.55 15.19
C LEU A 12 34.51 -50.36 15.01
N ALA A 13 35.14 -49.48 15.76
CA ALA A 13 36.57 -49.62 16.08
C ALA A 13 36.86 -49.01 17.45
N CYS A 14 37.62 -49.75 18.22
CA CYS A 14 37.85 -49.70 19.66
C CYS A 14 39.01 -48.76 20.06
N MET A 15 38.93 -48.30 21.32
CA MET A 15 39.97 -47.85 22.24
C MET A 15 40.47 -46.40 22.21
N MET A 16 40.13 -45.69 23.23
CA MET A 16 40.89 -45.11 24.35
C MET A 16 40.20 -43.88 24.91
N THR A 17 39.82 -44.01 26.14
CA THR A 17 39.53 -43.05 27.19
C THR A 17 39.74 -41.57 26.89
N GLY A 18 38.63 -40.87 26.84
CA GLY A 18 38.53 -39.41 26.96
C GLY A 18 37.07 -39.00 26.82
N CYS A 19 36.35 -38.82 27.94
CA CYS A 19 35.00 -38.27 27.90
C CYS A 19 35.05 -36.83 27.41
N ILE A 20 34.79 -36.65 26.13
CA ILE A 20 34.42 -35.35 25.61
C ILE A 20 32.90 -35.40 25.40
N SER A 21 32.17 -34.77 26.36
CA SER A 21 30.74 -34.55 26.19
C SER A 21 30.56 -33.42 25.18
N PHE A 22 30.19 -33.77 23.94
CA PHE A 22 29.68 -32.83 22.98
C PHE A 22 28.23 -32.51 23.39
N SER A 23 28.01 -31.38 24.07
CA SER A 23 26.70 -30.77 24.12
C SER A 23 26.39 -30.22 22.73
N ARG A 24 25.55 -30.92 22.00
CA ARG A 24 24.98 -30.44 20.75
C ARG A 24 23.93 -29.40 21.15
N GLU A 25 24.31 -28.13 21.25
CA GLU A 25 23.34 -27.02 21.28
C GLU A 25 22.53 -27.13 19.99
N ARG A 26 21.28 -27.53 20.12
CA ARG A 26 20.29 -27.30 19.07
C ARG A 26 20.04 -25.81 19.06
N THR A 27 20.60 -25.12 18.08
CA THR A 27 20.11 -23.80 17.71
C THR A 27 18.72 -24.03 17.13
N GLU A 28 17.69 -23.80 17.91
CA GLU A 28 16.33 -23.68 17.39
C GLU A 28 16.33 -22.43 16.53
N ILE A 29 16.33 -22.62 15.21
CA ILE A 29 16.03 -21.55 14.28
C ILE A 29 14.52 -21.30 14.44
N THR A 30 14.18 -20.30 15.23
CA THR A 30 12.82 -19.80 15.27
C THR A 30 12.62 -19.07 13.93
N ILE A 31 11.97 -19.74 13.00
CA ILE A 31 11.42 -19.07 11.82
C ILE A 31 10.26 -18.26 12.37
N THR A 32 10.48 -17.00 12.63
CA THR A 32 9.37 -16.04 12.82
C THR A 32 8.68 -15.94 11.47
N GLU A 33 7.46 -16.44 11.37
CA GLU A 33 6.56 -16.10 10.25
C GLU A 33 6.57 -14.58 10.10
N PRO A 34 6.62 -14.03 8.87
CA PRO A 34 6.52 -12.60 8.67
C PRO A 34 5.21 -12.14 9.33
N SER A 35 5.31 -11.46 10.43
CA SER A 35 4.14 -10.88 11.08
C SER A 35 3.89 -9.55 10.40
N GLY A 36 2.72 -9.41 9.77
CA GLY A 36 2.29 -8.13 9.27
C GLY A 36 2.14 -7.15 10.44
N GLU A 37 3.20 -6.40 10.74
CA GLU A 37 3.14 -5.37 11.78
C GLU A 37 2.33 -4.17 11.27
N MET A 38 1.32 -3.77 12.04
CA MET A 38 0.55 -2.58 11.76
C MET A 38 1.33 -1.34 12.20
N ILE A 39 1.80 -0.54 11.25
CA ILE A 39 2.63 0.63 11.51
C ILE A 39 1.80 1.90 11.39
N ALA A 40 1.67 2.62 12.50
CA ALA A 40 0.99 3.90 12.53
C ALA A 40 1.79 4.99 11.79
N THR A 41 1.08 5.87 11.09
CA THR A 41 1.67 6.98 10.33
C THR A 41 1.20 8.32 10.89
N THR A 42 2.10 9.30 10.89
CA THR A 42 1.77 10.68 11.21
C THR A 42 1.53 11.46 9.92
N CYS A 43 0.31 11.97 9.76
CA CYS A 43 -0.02 12.94 8.72
C CYS A 43 0.38 14.34 9.22
N VAL A 44 1.51 14.84 8.77
CA VAL A 44 2.03 16.14 9.19
C VAL A 44 1.41 17.28 8.39
N ARG A 45 1.38 18.48 8.97
CA ARG A 45 1.08 19.66 8.15
C ARG A 45 2.11 19.83 7.06
N ALA A 46 1.62 20.18 5.86
CA ALA A 46 2.50 20.44 4.71
C ALA A 46 3.57 21.49 5.11
N PRO A 47 4.85 21.15 5.02
CA PRO A 47 5.94 22.02 5.46
C PRO A 47 6.14 23.23 4.55
N GLY A 48 5.40 23.28 3.44
CA GLY A 48 5.40 24.35 2.45
C GLY A 48 4.21 24.23 1.52
N LYS A 49 4.16 25.06 0.50
CA LYS A 49 3.14 24.96 -0.54
C LYS A 49 3.37 23.71 -1.37
N ILE A 50 2.37 22.84 -1.43
CA ILE A 50 2.33 21.70 -2.34
C ILE A 50 1.66 22.13 -3.65
N VAL A 51 2.29 21.82 -4.76
CA VAL A 51 1.75 22.04 -6.12
C VAL A 51 1.56 20.67 -6.74
N VAL A 52 0.31 20.30 -6.99
CA VAL A 52 -0.03 19.00 -7.57
C VAL A 52 0.43 18.98 -9.03
N ASP A 53 1.63 18.47 -9.29
CA ASP A 53 2.23 18.35 -10.62
C ASP A 53 2.88 16.98 -10.88
N GLY A 54 2.69 16.04 -9.94
CA GLY A 54 3.20 14.68 -10.03
C GLY A 54 4.70 14.56 -9.74
N LYS A 55 5.29 15.50 -8.99
CA LYS A 55 6.73 15.49 -8.70
C LYS A 55 7.04 15.57 -7.22
N MET A 56 8.12 14.91 -6.84
CA MET A 56 8.73 15.02 -5.52
C MET A 56 9.45 16.36 -5.38
N ASP A 57 8.78 17.39 -4.90
CA ASP A 57 9.37 18.69 -4.60
C ASP A 57 10.01 18.76 -3.19
N GLU A 58 10.53 19.93 -2.80
CA GLU A 58 11.19 20.11 -1.50
C GLU A 58 10.21 19.99 -0.33
N ALA A 59 8.94 20.35 -0.52
CA ALA A 59 7.93 20.20 0.53
C ALA A 59 7.70 18.71 0.84
N TRP A 60 7.62 17.88 -0.18
CA TRP A 60 7.46 16.44 -0.02
C TRP A 60 8.65 15.74 0.63
N LYS A 61 9.88 16.18 0.35
CA LYS A 61 11.10 15.60 0.96
C LYS A 61 11.12 15.71 2.48
N ALA A 62 10.45 16.71 3.04
CA ALA A 62 10.34 16.90 4.48
C ALA A 62 9.17 16.12 5.13
N VAL A 63 8.28 15.51 4.35
CA VAL A 63 7.19 14.66 4.84
C VAL A 63 7.72 13.24 5.07
N PRO A 64 7.44 12.60 6.22
CA PRO A 64 7.86 11.21 6.47
C PRO A 64 7.36 10.25 5.39
N ALA A 65 8.22 9.33 4.99
CA ALA A 65 7.90 8.32 4.00
C ALA A 65 7.31 7.06 4.63
N VAL A 66 6.30 6.48 3.98
CA VAL A 66 5.75 5.15 4.21
C VAL A 66 6.38 4.23 3.16
N THR A 67 7.22 3.29 3.58
CA THR A 67 7.99 2.41 2.69
C THR A 67 7.77 0.92 2.97
N HIS A 68 7.01 0.61 4.01
CA HIS A 68 6.72 -0.75 4.45
C HIS A 68 5.53 -1.34 3.70
N PHE A 69 5.74 -1.68 2.43
CA PHE A 69 4.75 -2.39 1.63
C PHE A 69 4.99 -3.90 1.72
N HIS A 70 3.90 -4.68 1.68
CA HIS A 70 3.91 -6.13 1.72
C HIS A 70 2.95 -6.69 0.69
N CYS A 71 3.25 -7.87 0.18
CA CYS A 71 2.33 -8.64 -0.66
C CYS A 71 1.42 -9.50 0.23
N PRO A 72 0.10 -9.24 0.28
CA PRO A 72 -0.81 -10.11 1.03
C PRO A 72 -0.99 -11.46 0.31
N PRO A 73 -1.28 -12.56 1.01
CA PRO A 73 -1.41 -12.66 2.46
C PRO A 73 -0.11 -13.02 3.19
N ASN A 74 0.98 -13.23 2.47
CA ASN A 74 2.22 -13.81 3.00
C ASN A 74 3.16 -12.78 3.62
N TYR A 75 2.84 -11.47 3.48
CA TYR A 75 3.66 -10.34 3.95
C TYR A 75 5.06 -10.31 3.36
N GLU A 76 5.27 -10.92 2.20
CA GLU A 76 6.53 -10.85 1.47
C GLU A 76 6.81 -9.42 1.02
N GLU A 77 8.08 -9.07 0.94
CA GLU A 77 8.49 -7.77 0.43
C GLU A 77 8.25 -7.71 -1.09
N PRO A 78 7.55 -6.68 -1.61
CA PRO A 78 7.31 -6.58 -3.04
C PRO A 78 8.61 -6.39 -3.82
N ILE A 79 8.65 -6.96 -5.03
CA ILE A 79 9.75 -6.81 -5.98
C ILE A 79 9.82 -5.37 -6.44
N SER A 80 8.67 -4.81 -6.80
CA SER A 80 8.53 -3.43 -7.25
C SER A 80 8.30 -2.50 -6.07
N LYS A 81 9.27 -1.64 -5.77
CA LYS A 81 9.20 -0.77 -4.59
C LYS A 81 8.24 0.39 -4.78
N THR A 82 7.52 0.68 -3.72
CA THR A 82 6.63 1.83 -3.62
C THR A 82 6.95 2.64 -2.37
N GLU A 83 6.91 3.95 -2.48
CA GLU A 83 7.02 4.90 -1.38
C GLU A 83 5.78 5.79 -1.39
N GLY A 84 5.14 5.98 -0.22
CA GLY A 84 4.03 6.89 -0.03
C GLY A 84 4.37 8.01 0.96
N ARG A 85 3.75 9.17 0.77
CA ARG A 85 3.81 10.30 1.70
C ARG A 85 2.43 10.91 1.84
N ILE A 86 2.09 11.37 3.04
CA ILE A 86 0.81 11.97 3.33
C ILE A 86 0.99 13.23 4.18
N ALA A 87 0.38 14.33 3.75
CA ALA A 87 0.44 15.62 4.40
C ALA A 87 -0.91 16.34 4.31
N TRP A 88 -1.11 17.43 5.04
CA TRP A 88 -2.35 18.16 5.02
C TRP A 88 -2.16 19.66 5.25
N ASP A 89 -3.14 20.44 4.82
CA ASP A 89 -3.28 21.86 5.18
C ASP A 89 -4.75 22.19 5.53
N ASP A 90 -5.09 23.46 5.61
CA ASP A 90 -6.44 23.85 5.95
C ASP A 90 -7.50 23.55 4.87
N ASN A 91 -7.07 23.16 3.67
CA ASN A 91 -7.94 22.96 2.51
C ASN A 91 -7.95 21.52 1.98
N TYR A 92 -6.80 20.82 2.10
CA TYR A 92 -6.58 19.54 1.41
C TYR A 92 -5.86 18.53 2.28
N LEU A 93 -6.18 17.27 2.05
CA LEU A 93 -5.32 16.14 2.31
C LEU A 93 -4.50 15.87 1.04
N TYR A 94 -3.18 15.80 1.18
CA TYR A 94 -2.27 15.55 0.08
C TYR A 94 -1.63 14.17 0.18
N VAL A 95 -1.51 13.47 -0.93
CA VAL A 95 -0.77 12.21 -1.03
C VAL A 95 0.18 12.27 -2.21
N LEU A 96 1.38 11.75 -2.01
CA LEU A 96 2.35 11.46 -3.05
C LEU A 96 2.71 9.98 -2.98
N LEU A 97 2.63 9.29 -4.10
CA LEU A 97 3.06 7.91 -4.26
C LEU A 97 4.11 7.83 -5.37
N VAL A 98 5.23 7.18 -5.08
CA VAL A 98 6.33 6.96 -6.03
C VAL A 98 6.51 5.46 -6.20
N ALA A 99 6.35 4.97 -7.41
CA ALA A 99 6.46 3.56 -7.76
C ALA A 99 7.65 3.31 -8.68
N GLN A 100 8.50 2.36 -8.34
CA GLN A 100 9.42 1.74 -9.29
C GLN A 100 8.62 0.81 -10.19
N ASP A 101 8.85 0.89 -11.50
CA ASP A 101 8.11 0.13 -12.47
C ASP A 101 8.96 -0.02 -13.73
N LEU A 102 9.04 -1.23 -14.27
CA LEU A 102 9.94 -1.54 -15.38
C LEU A 102 9.23 -1.57 -16.74
N ASP A 103 7.89 -1.56 -16.72
CA ASP A 103 7.06 -1.57 -17.94
C ASP A 103 5.67 -1.01 -17.64
N LEU A 104 5.51 0.29 -17.83
CA LEU A 104 4.29 1.04 -17.52
C LEU A 104 3.12 0.62 -18.41
N MET A 105 2.09 0.05 -17.80
CA MET A 105 0.91 -0.48 -18.49
C MET A 105 -0.37 0.15 -17.94
N ALA A 106 -1.10 0.89 -18.77
CA ALA A 106 -2.44 1.38 -18.46
C ALA A 106 -3.26 1.56 -19.74
N TYR A 107 -4.46 1.03 -19.75
CA TYR A 107 -5.36 1.03 -20.90
C TYR A 107 -6.74 1.62 -20.58
N THR A 108 -7.09 1.73 -19.32
CA THR A 108 -8.35 2.34 -18.87
C THR A 108 -8.23 3.86 -18.96
N ASP A 109 -8.99 4.49 -19.86
CA ASP A 109 -8.90 5.92 -20.19
C ASP A 109 -10.17 6.73 -19.85
N PHE A 110 -11.14 6.12 -19.17
CA PHE A 110 -12.39 6.77 -18.75
C PHE A 110 -12.57 6.74 -17.24
N HIS A 111 -13.10 7.84 -16.70
CA HIS A 111 -13.39 8.02 -15.29
C HIS A 111 -14.25 6.88 -14.73
N ASP A 112 -13.95 6.41 -13.52
CA ASP A 112 -14.58 5.25 -12.87
C ASP A 112 -14.49 3.93 -13.65
N GLY A 113 -13.57 3.87 -14.61
CA GLY A 113 -13.24 2.63 -15.30
C GLY A 113 -12.51 1.63 -14.37
N PRO A 114 -12.32 0.39 -14.83
CA PRO A 114 -11.68 -0.67 -14.04
C PRO A 114 -10.15 -0.49 -13.96
N THR A 115 -9.69 0.59 -13.33
CA THR A 115 -8.28 0.99 -13.20
C THR A 115 -7.42 -0.07 -12.52
N TYR A 116 -8.01 -0.93 -11.69
CA TYR A 116 -7.34 -2.07 -11.05
C TYR A 116 -6.81 -3.13 -12.03
N LYS A 117 -7.10 -3.02 -13.33
CA LYS A 117 -6.55 -3.88 -14.39
C LYS A 117 -5.29 -3.30 -15.04
N ASP A 118 -4.86 -2.15 -14.59
CA ASP A 118 -3.70 -1.40 -15.04
C ASP A 118 -2.66 -1.31 -13.92
N ASP A 119 -1.47 -0.77 -14.21
CA ASP A 119 -0.60 -0.28 -13.15
C ASP A 119 -1.29 0.86 -12.44
N VAL A 120 -1.67 0.63 -11.19
CA VAL A 120 -2.49 1.54 -10.41
C VAL A 120 -1.90 1.74 -9.02
N LEU A 121 -1.94 2.98 -8.55
CA LEU A 121 -1.66 3.35 -7.16
C LEU A 121 -2.98 3.78 -6.50
N GLU A 122 -3.17 3.26 -5.30
CA GLU A 122 -4.43 3.40 -4.58
C GLU A 122 -4.21 4.03 -3.21
N PHE A 123 -5.20 4.79 -2.79
CA PHE A 123 -5.26 5.37 -1.45
C PHE A 123 -6.62 5.14 -0.83
N PHE A 124 -6.63 4.40 0.27
CA PHE A 124 -7.81 4.13 1.08
C PHE A 124 -7.71 4.86 2.41
N PHE A 125 -8.81 5.44 2.88
CA PHE A 125 -8.86 6.03 4.20
C PHE A 125 -10.29 6.07 4.77
N ALA A 126 -10.36 6.07 6.10
CA ALA A 126 -11.61 6.01 6.85
C ALA A 126 -11.54 6.88 8.12
N PRO A 127 -12.66 7.43 8.61
CA PRO A 127 -12.67 8.21 9.86
C PRO A 127 -12.49 7.30 11.08
N GLY A 128 -11.52 7.60 11.93
CA GLY A 128 -11.24 6.84 13.15
C GLY A 128 -10.58 5.47 12.93
N PRO A 129 -10.47 4.66 13.98
CA PRO A 129 -9.88 3.33 13.91
C PRO A 129 -10.65 2.39 12.99
N GLY A 130 -9.96 1.68 12.10
CA GLY A 130 -10.54 0.80 11.09
C GLY A 130 -11.66 -0.12 11.60
N PRO A 131 -11.45 -0.91 12.68
CA PRO A 131 -12.46 -1.83 13.20
C PRO A 131 -13.75 -1.17 13.72
N LYS A 132 -13.71 0.13 13.97
CA LYS A 132 -14.85 0.89 14.54
C LYS A 132 -15.58 1.74 13.50
N THR A 133 -15.04 1.85 12.29
CA THR A 133 -15.64 2.66 11.24
C THR A 133 -16.47 1.85 10.26
N LEU A 134 -17.55 2.44 9.74
CA LEU A 134 -18.40 1.83 8.73
C LEU A 134 -18.13 2.35 7.34
N GLU A 135 -17.69 3.59 7.24
CA GLU A 135 -17.53 4.31 5.99
C GLU A 135 -16.04 4.48 5.63
N TYR A 136 -15.74 4.51 4.35
CA TYR A 136 -14.40 4.80 3.84
C TYR A 136 -14.46 5.34 2.41
N ILE A 137 -13.36 5.91 1.97
CA ILE A 137 -13.13 6.37 0.60
C ILE A 137 -11.92 5.62 0.04
N ASN A 138 -11.96 5.32 -1.26
CA ASN A 138 -10.78 4.93 -2.02
C ASN A 138 -10.65 5.75 -3.30
N PHE A 139 -9.39 5.98 -3.66
CA PHE A 139 -8.95 6.49 -4.94
C PHE A 139 -8.06 5.45 -5.60
N GLU A 140 -8.29 5.18 -6.86
CA GLU A 140 -7.45 4.32 -7.69
C GLU A 140 -7.06 5.15 -8.92
N ILE A 141 -5.77 5.41 -9.10
CA ILE A 141 -5.32 6.22 -10.22
C ILE A 141 -4.22 5.45 -10.95
N ASN A 142 -4.47 5.16 -12.24
CA ASN A 142 -3.55 4.38 -13.02
C ASN A 142 -2.37 5.20 -13.57
N ALA A 143 -1.39 4.53 -14.16
CA ALA A 143 -0.20 5.19 -14.70
C ALA A 143 -0.50 6.14 -15.89
N MET A 144 -1.69 6.07 -16.48
CA MET A 144 -2.17 7.04 -17.47
C MET A 144 -2.68 8.33 -16.82
N GLY A 145 -3.14 8.26 -15.57
CA GLY A 145 -3.76 9.35 -14.80
C GLY A 145 -5.28 9.27 -14.78
N THR A 146 -5.87 8.16 -15.21
CA THR A 146 -7.31 7.91 -15.09
C THR A 146 -7.67 7.69 -13.64
N VAL A 147 -8.71 8.38 -13.19
CA VAL A 147 -9.19 8.37 -11.81
C VAL A 147 -10.41 7.46 -11.69
N TYR A 148 -10.38 6.63 -10.66
CA TYR A 148 -11.55 6.02 -10.04
C TYR A 148 -11.63 6.55 -8.62
N ASP A 149 -12.77 7.12 -8.22
CA ASP A 149 -13.00 7.59 -6.86
C ASP A 149 -14.34 7.07 -6.33
N ALA A 150 -14.32 6.53 -5.12
CA ALA A 150 -15.49 5.90 -4.55
C ALA A 150 -15.65 6.16 -3.05
N TYR A 151 -16.89 6.37 -2.65
CA TYR A 151 -17.29 6.46 -1.26
C TYR A 151 -18.18 5.28 -0.86
N HIS A 152 -17.79 4.60 0.18
CA HIS A 152 -18.48 3.46 0.75
C HIS A 152 -19.09 3.85 2.09
N PRO A 153 -20.41 4.17 2.15
CA PRO A 153 -21.03 4.67 3.37
C PRO A 153 -21.24 3.59 4.43
N ASP A 154 -21.22 2.31 4.05
CA ASP A 154 -21.44 1.19 4.95
C ASP A 154 -20.81 -0.09 4.40
N ARG A 155 -19.57 -0.37 4.86
CA ARG A 155 -18.80 -1.55 4.46
C ARG A 155 -19.48 -2.90 4.78
N THR A 156 -20.45 -2.93 5.71
CA THR A 156 -21.15 -4.16 6.07
C THR A 156 -22.12 -4.63 4.99
N LYS A 157 -22.46 -3.76 4.04
CA LYS A 157 -23.34 -4.09 2.90
C LYS A 157 -22.59 -4.75 1.74
N GLY A 158 -21.29 -4.99 1.89
CA GLY A 158 -20.43 -5.52 0.84
C GLY A 158 -20.04 -4.46 -0.18
N LEU A 159 -19.17 -4.84 -1.12
CA LEU A 159 -18.73 -3.95 -2.20
C LEU A 159 -19.85 -3.81 -3.24
N ASN A 160 -20.22 -2.58 -3.51
CA ASN A 160 -21.05 -2.21 -4.65
C ASN A 160 -20.39 -1.02 -5.35
N GLY A 161 -19.44 -1.33 -6.24
CA GLY A 161 -18.66 -0.32 -6.97
C GLY A 161 -19.55 0.62 -7.75
N GLU A 162 -20.58 0.14 -8.43
CA GLU A 162 -21.49 0.97 -9.20
C GLU A 162 -22.23 2.01 -8.34
N GLU A 163 -22.57 1.67 -7.08
CA GLU A 163 -23.19 2.63 -6.17
C GLU A 163 -22.16 3.56 -5.54
N ALA A 164 -20.98 3.05 -5.21
CA ALA A 164 -19.91 3.81 -4.57
C ALA A 164 -19.34 4.90 -5.50
N CYS A 165 -19.22 4.65 -6.80
CA CYS A 165 -18.79 5.60 -7.83
C CYS A 165 -19.82 6.69 -8.17
N LYS A 166 -21.03 6.65 -7.61
CA LYS A 166 -21.96 7.79 -7.72
C LYS A 166 -21.53 9.00 -6.90
N TRP A 167 -20.60 8.79 -5.99
CA TRP A 167 -19.95 9.87 -5.27
C TRP A 167 -18.76 10.38 -6.06
N GLU A 168 -18.71 11.66 -6.25
CA GLU A 168 -17.61 12.36 -6.92
C GLU A 168 -16.84 13.21 -5.91
N CYS A 169 -15.53 13.08 -5.90
CA CYS A 169 -14.67 13.94 -5.09
C CYS A 169 -14.55 15.33 -5.71
N GLU A 170 -15.56 16.16 -5.53
CA GLU A 170 -15.61 17.49 -6.16
C GLU A 170 -14.39 18.36 -5.80
N GLY A 171 -13.59 18.69 -6.82
CA GLY A 171 -12.38 19.50 -6.68
C GLY A 171 -11.13 18.69 -6.33
N LEU A 172 -11.17 17.36 -6.48
CA LEU A 172 -9.98 16.52 -6.52
C LEU A 172 -8.97 17.08 -7.53
N LYS A 173 -7.70 17.07 -7.15
CA LYS A 173 -6.59 17.33 -8.07
C LYS A 173 -5.71 16.10 -8.09
N SER A 174 -5.33 15.68 -9.29
CA SER A 174 -4.37 14.58 -9.49
C SER A 174 -3.38 14.94 -10.58
N ALA A 175 -2.17 14.44 -10.45
CA ALA A 175 -1.14 14.55 -11.47
C ALA A 175 -0.26 13.30 -11.47
N VAL A 176 0.08 12.83 -12.65
CA VAL A 176 0.98 11.70 -12.86
C VAL A 176 2.18 12.13 -13.68
N THR A 177 3.38 11.77 -13.26
CA THR A 177 4.58 11.84 -14.09
C THR A 177 5.19 10.45 -14.23
N ARG A 178 5.71 10.16 -15.40
CA ARG A 178 6.30 8.87 -15.76
C ARG A 178 7.77 9.07 -16.15
N LYS A 179 8.59 8.09 -15.79
CA LYS A 179 9.95 7.94 -16.25
C LYS A 179 10.02 6.69 -17.11
N GLY A 180 9.56 6.80 -18.33
CA GLY A 180 9.38 5.72 -19.28
C GLY A 180 8.26 6.02 -20.28
N THR A 181 7.90 5.03 -21.07
CA THR A 181 6.93 5.13 -22.16
C THR A 181 5.73 4.22 -21.87
N LEU A 182 4.57 4.81 -21.70
CA LEU A 182 3.34 4.07 -21.39
C LEU A 182 2.99 3.10 -22.54
N ASN A 183 2.70 1.85 -22.17
CA ASN A 183 2.24 0.80 -23.09
C ASN A 183 3.24 0.44 -24.20
N GLU A 184 4.54 0.70 -24.00
CA GLU A 184 5.59 0.28 -24.92
C GLU A 184 6.32 -0.96 -24.41
N PRO A 185 6.02 -2.16 -24.89
CA PRO A 185 6.53 -3.39 -24.30
C PRO A 185 8.01 -3.68 -24.65
N LEU A 186 8.66 -2.88 -25.49
CA LEU A 186 10.02 -3.14 -25.97
C LEU A 186 11.08 -2.33 -25.23
N ASP A 187 10.69 -1.29 -24.52
CA ASP A 187 11.62 -0.52 -23.70
C ASP A 187 11.61 -0.97 -22.23
N LYS A 188 12.37 -0.30 -21.42
CA LYS A 188 12.42 -0.54 -19.98
C LYS A 188 12.30 0.78 -19.25
N ASP A 189 11.26 0.85 -18.45
CA ASP A 189 10.92 2.03 -17.68
C ASP A 189 11.68 2.10 -16.34
N GLU A 190 11.56 3.22 -15.63
CA GLU A 190 12.10 3.42 -14.28
C GLU A 190 10.99 3.51 -13.22
N GLY A 191 9.79 3.94 -13.60
CA GLY A 191 8.66 4.10 -12.71
C GLY A 191 7.84 5.37 -12.92
N TRP A 192 6.98 5.67 -11.96
CA TRP A 192 6.06 6.80 -12.04
C TRP A 192 5.72 7.37 -10.66
N THR A 193 5.15 8.56 -10.67
CA THR A 193 4.76 9.29 -9.47
C THR A 193 3.33 9.77 -9.63
N LEU A 194 2.51 9.49 -8.63
CA LEU A 194 1.16 10.01 -8.48
C LEU A 194 1.15 11.04 -7.36
N GLU A 195 0.53 12.19 -7.61
CA GLU A 195 0.24 13.19 -6.61
C GLU A 195 -1.23 13.54 -6.62
N ILE A 196 -1.88 13.58 -5.46
CA ILE A 196 -3.29 13.94 -5.32
C ILE A 196 -3.49 14.96 -4.20
N ALA A 197 -4.52 15.81 -4.35
CA ALA A 197 -5.02 16.67 -3.28
C ALA A 197 -6.53 16.51 -3.17
N VAL A 198 -6.97 15.96 -2.04
CA VAL A 198 -8.37 15.70 -1.70
C VAL A 198 -8.90 16.86 -0.87
N PRO A 199 -9.86 17.64 -1.36
CA PRO A 199 -10.39 18.77 -0.60
C PRO A 199 -11.23 18.29 0.59
N TRP A 200 -11.00 18.85 1.78
CA TRP A 200 -11.78 18.49 2.98
C TRP A 200 -13.28 18.58 2.78
N LYS A 201 -13.73 19.57 2.02
CA LYS A 201 -15.16 19.81 1.73
C LYS A 201 -15.83 18.69 0.94
N ALA A 202 -15.06 17.87 0.20
CA ALA A 202 -15.58 16.74 -0.57
C ALA A 202 -15.78 15.50 0.29
N ILE A 203 -15.08 15.39 1.42
CA ILE A 203 -15.13 14.21 2.29
C ILE A 203 -16.42 14.22 3.11
N PRO A 204 -17.31 13.20 3.00
CA PRO A 204 -18.64 13.21 3.61
C PRO A 204 -18.65 13.46 5.13
N TRP A 205 -17.75 12.80 5.89
CA TRP A 205 -17.67 12.96 7.35
C TRP A 205 -16.98 14.26 7.81
N MET A 206 -16.42 15.02 6.87
CA MET A 206 -15.87 16.35 7.17
C MET A 206 -16.89 17.48 7.03
N LYS A 207 -18.15 17.16 6.71
CA LYS A 207 -19.21 18.16 6.53
C LYS A 207 -19.33 19.08 7.75
N GLY A 208 -19.19 20.39 7.51
CA GLY A 208 -19.24 21.41 8.56
C GLY A 208 -17.93 21.61 9.32
N ARG A 209 -16.86 20.91 8.93
CA ARG A 209 -15.50 21.05 9.48
C ARG A 209 -14.57 21.62 8.41
N GLN A 210 -13.56 22.37 8.84
CA GLN A 210 -12.57 22.93 7.92
C GLN A 210 -11.47 21.89 7.62
N CYS A 211 -10.93 21.27 8.67
CA CYS A 211 -9.88 20.26 8.59
C CYS A 211 -9.92 19.36 9.83
N PRO A 212 -9.19 18.26 9.88
CA PRO A 212 -9.04 17.43 11.07
C PRO A 212 -8.46 18.18 12.26
N ALA A 213 -8.76 17.72 13.47
CA ALA A 213 -8.16 18.26 14.69
C ALA A 213 -6.72 17.73 14.89
N ASP A 214 -5.91 18.47 15.66
CA ASP A 214 -4.60 17.96 16.09
C ASP A 214 -4.76 16.70 16.94
N GLY A 215 -4.03 15.64 16.61
CA GLY A 215 -4.14 14.34 17.27
C GLY A 215 -5.35 13.51 16.84
N GLU A 216 -6.16 13.97 15.88
CA GLU A 216 -7.27 13.18 15.35
C GLU A 216 -6.74 11.90 14.67
N GLU A 217 -7.38 10.77 14.96
CA GLU A 217 -7.05 9.47 14.41
C GLU A 217 -8.02 9.13 13.28
N TRP A 218 -7.46 8.78 12.13
CA TRP A 218 -8.11 8.09 11.04
C TRP A 218 -7.40 6.75 10.81
N SER A 219 -7.85 6.00 9.83
CA SER A 219 -7.15 4.82 9.35
C SER A 219 -6.99 4.87 7.84
N PHE A 220 -5.91 4.27 7.34
CA PHE A 220 -5.57 4.34 5.93
C PHE A 220 -4.71 3.16 5.49
N HIS A 221 -4.56 2.99 4.18
CA HIS A 221 -3.40 2.36 3.57
C HIS A 221 -3.21 2.84 2.14
N PHE A 222 -2.00 2.65 1.64
CA PHE A 222 -1.68 2.71 0.23
C PHE A 222 -1.67 1.31 -0.34
N ALA A 223 -2.13 1.15 -1.57
CA ALA A 223 -2.09 -0.12 -2.28
C ALA A 223 -1.58 0.08 -3.69
N ARG A 224 -1.15 -1.01 -4.31
CA ARG A 224 -0.66 -1.03 -5.68
C ARG A 224 -1.00 -2.35 -6.36
N TYR A 225 -1.46 -2.24 -7.61
CA TYR A 225 -1.36 -3.31 -8.60
C TYR A 225 -0.23 -2.95 -9.56
N ASP A 226 0.65 -3.91 -9.82
CA ASP A 226 1.77 -3.83 -10.75
C ASP A 226 1.66 -5.00 -11.72
N TYR A 227 1.40 -4.72 -12.98
CA TYR A 227 1.28 -5.71 -14.04
C TYR A 227 2.55 -5.67 -14.89
N SER A 228 3.49 -6.60 -14.65
CA SER A 228 4.78 -6.54 -15.30
C SER A 228 5.23 -7.87 -15.87
N LYS A 229 5.71 -7.85 -17.10
CA LYS A 229 6.41 -8.98 -17.73
C LYS A 229 7.71 -9.34 -17.02
N TYR A 230 8.25 -8.46 -16.19
CA TYR A 230 9.47 -8.67 -15.41
C TYR A 230 9.21 -9.33 -14.06
N LEU A 231 7.95 -9.44 -13.66
CA LEU A 231 7.55 -10.20 -12.46
C LEU A 231 7.61 -11.71 -12.73
N PRO A 232 7.81 -12.53 -11.69
CA PRO A 232 7.76 -13.99 -11.84
C PRO A 232 6.47 -14.44 -12.52
N GLU A 233 6.59 -15.28 -13.54
CA GLU A 233 5.48 -15.82 -14.34
C GLU A 233 4.67 -14.75 -15.12
N GLY A 234 5.15 -13.49 -15.20
CA GLY A 234 4.46 -12.40 -15.92
C GLY A 234 3.09 -12.06 -15.36
N LYS A 235 2.95 -12.15 -14.05
CA LYS A 235 1.70 -11.88 -13.31
C LYS A 235 1.71 -10.50 -12.66
N GLU A 236 0.55 -10.14 -12.10
CA GLU A 236 0.44 -8.98 -11.23
C GLU A 236 1.15 -9.20 -9.89
N GLU A 237 1.71 -8.14 -9.34
CA GLU A 237 2.14 -8.03 -7.95
C GLU A 237 1.21 -7.05 -7.23
N LEU A 238 0.57 -7.51 -6.17
CA LEU A 238 -0.31 -6.71 -5.34
C LEU A 238 0.38 -6.42 -4.03
N SER A 239 0.49 -5.14 -3.66
CA SER A 239 1.13 -4.75 -2.41
C SER A 239 0.32 -3.70 -1.65
N SER A 240 0.49 -3.68 -0.33
CA SER A 240 -0.20 -2.77 0.58
C SER A 240 0.74 -2.30 1.69
N SER A 241 0.59 -1.04 2.12
CA SER A 241 1.26 -0.51 3.30
C SER A 241 0.60 -0.94 4.62
N ALA A 242 -0.55 -1.58 4.57
CA ALA A 242 -1.22 -2.17 5.72
C ALA A 242 -1.08 -3.70 5.70
N PRO A 243 -1.02 -4.36 6.87
CA PRO A 243 -0.81 -5.80 6.97
C PRO A 243 -2.11 -6.58 6.70
N LEU A 244 -2.52 -6.64 5.45
CA LEU A 244 -3.75 -7.32 5.04
C LEU A 244 -3.58 -8.85 5.09
N PRO A 245 -4.45 -9.59 5.77
CA PRO A 245 -4.34 -11.05 5.90
C PRO A 245 -4.81 -11.81 4.66
N LYS A 246 -5.31 -11.11 3.65
CA LYS A 246 -5.79 -11.65 2.36
C LYS A 246 -5.63 -10.61 1.27
N VAL A 247 -5.67 -11.05 0.02
CA VAL A 247 -5.65 -10.17 -1.16
C VAL A 247 -7.02 -9.48 -1.29
N PHE A 248 -7.23 -8.43 -0.49
CA PHE A 248 -8.48 -7.67 -0.47
C PHE A 248 -8.23 -6.28 0.13
N PHE A 249 -8.01 -5.28 -0.70
CA PHE A 249 -7.64 -3.93 -0.26
C PHE A 249 -8.76 -3.17 0.47
N HIS A 250 -10.01 -3.59 0.35
CA HIS A 250 -11.15 -3.03 1.07
C HIS A 250 -11.33 -3.59 2.52
N ASP A 251 -10.29 -4.21 3.08
CA ASP A 251 -10.34 -4.77 4.45
C ASP A 251 -10.05 -3.70 5.51
N VAL A 252 -11.05 -2.85 5.74
CA VAL A 252 -10.95 -1.68 6.64
C VAL A 252 -10.53 -2.04 8.07
N ASP A 253 -10.79 -3.28 8.52
CA ASP A 253 -10.37 -3.76 9.84
C ASP A 253 -8.84 -3.76 10.01
N HIS A 254 -8.11 -3.82 8.91
CA HIS A 254 -6.64 -3.87 8.87
C HIS A 254 -6.00 -2.58 8.33
N PHE A 255 -6.76 -1.51 8.15
CA PHE A 255 -6.18 -0.21 7.81
C PHE A 255 -5.30 0.30 8.97
N ALA A 256 -4.13 0.83 8.64
CA ALA A 256 -3.19 1.33 9.62
C ALA A 256 -3.62 2.68 10.22
N PRO A 257 -3.31 2.97 11.50
CA PRO A 257 -3.64 4.25 12.11
C PRO A 257 -2.93 5.43 11.43
N LEU A 258 -3.67 6.52 11.22
CA LEU A 258 -3.19 7.78 10.69
C LEU A 258 -3.50 8.90 11.69
N TYR A 259 -2.47 9.52 12.25
CA TYR A 259 -2.62 10.59 13.24
C TYR A 259 -2.31 11.95 12.61
N PHE A 260 -3.28 12.87 12.63
CA PHE A 260 -3.08 14.24 12.16
C PHE A 260 -2.27 15.04 13.17
N LYS A 261 -1.22 15.72 12.71
CA LYS A 261 -0.35 16.52 13.55
C LYS A 261 -0.12 17.89 12.94
N LYS A 262 -0.34 18.95 13.78
CA LYS A 262 -0.07 20.37 13.44
C LYS A 262 1.41 20.71 13.53
#